data_be18ea4ba69550b32c6fb0565ab085cc
#
_entry.id   be18ea4ba69550b32c6fb0565ab085cc
#
_cell.length_a   1.000
_cell.length_b   1.000
_cell.length_c   1.000
_cell.angle_alpha   90.00
_cell.angle_beta   90.00
_cell.angle_gamma   90.00
#
_symmetry.space_group_name_H-M   'P 1'
#
loop_
_entity.id
_entity.type
_entity.pdbx_description
1 polymer ?
#
loop_
_entity_poly.entity_id
_entity_poly.type
_entity_poly.pdbx_seq_one_letter_code
_entity_poly.pdbx_strand_id
1 'polypeptide(L)'
;MRLNRAAIRYSKASLQNALEKNIADQVEYDFRNIKSTISMSKELKSFLINPILPSKIKLKALIEIFPSINEGTKSILDLISKNRRLDLLEMVAQNFISSYQKVKGKITATVISAIPLNDNLKNEVLQKAKNMTDFQVELKNEIDPSIIGGYILNVADYQIDASIKNQLEKLSTELIKTNILLK
;
A
#
# COMPACT_ATOMS: atom_id res chain seq x y z
N MET A 1 10.82 -1.43 3.85
CA MET A 1 10.55 -0.70 2.60
C MET A 1 11.01 0.74 2.78
N ARG A 2 12.02 1.23 2.05
CA ARG A 2 12.46 2.63 2.20
C ARG A 2 11.35 3.56 1.69
N LEU A 3 10.76 4.33 2.58
CA LEU A 3 9.81 5.40 2.26
C LEU A 3 10.52 6.41 1.34
N ASN A 4 10.19 6.39 0.04
CA ASN A 4 10.74 7.38 -0.88
C ASN A 4 9.99 8.70 -0.68
N ARG A 5 10.60 9.64 0.05
CA ARG A 5 10.03 10.96 0.37
C ARG A 5 9.56 11.72 -0.88
N ALA A 6 10.24 11.52 -2.01
CA ALA A 6 9.83 12.14 -3.27
C ALA A 6 8.50 11.58 -3.78
N ALA A 7 8.31 10.24 -3.76
CA ALA A 7 7.06 9.62 -4.18
C ALA A 7 5.87 10.08 -3.31
N ILE A 8 6.06 10.19 -1.99
CA ILE A 8 5.03 10.72 -1.07
C ILE A 8 4.68 12.16 -1.41
N ARG A 9 5.69 13.01 -1.71
CA ARG A 9 5.45 14.41 -2.05
C ARG A 9 4.68 14.57 -3.36
N TYR A 10 5.03 13.78 -4.39
CA TYR A 10 4.29 13.77 -5.66
C TYR A 10 2.87 13.26 -5.49
N SER A 11 2.65 12.16 -4.76
CA SER A 11 1.31 11.63 -4.54
C SER A 11 0.42 12.60 -3.77
N LYS A 12 0.95 13.27 -2.74
CA LYS A 12 0.20 14.28 -1.96
C LYS A 12 -0.20 15.48 -2.82
N ALA A 13 0.74 16.03 -3.60
CA ALA A 13 0.46 17.16 -4.49
C ALA A 13 -0.55 16.77 -5.59
N SER A 14 -0.41 15.56 -6.15
CA SER A 14 -1.36 15.03 -7.15
C SER A 14 -2.76 14.85 -6.57
N LEU A 15 -2.85 14.35 -5.33
CA LEU A 15 -4.13 14.16 -4.65
C LEU A 15 -4.82 15.51 -4.38
N GLN A 16 -4.08 16.49 -3.88
CA GLN A 16 -4.62 17.82 -3.63
C GLN A 16 -5.17 18.45 -4.92
N ASN A 17 -4.41 18.42 -6.02
CA ASN A 17 -4.86 18.92 -7.32
C ASN A 17 -6.11 18.16 -7.84
N ALA A 18 -6.13 16.83 -7.67
CA ALA A 18 -7.26 16.02 -8.09
C ALA A 18 -8.54 16.30 -7.28
N LEU A 19 -8.41 16.57 -5.98
CA LEU A 19 -9.53 16.96 -5.11
C LEU A 19 -10.05 18.35 -5.47
N GLU A 20 -9.18 19.35 -5.67
CA GLU A 20 -9.54 20.71 -6.08
C GLU A 20 -10.31 20.74 -7.40
N LYS A 21 -9.96 19.82 -8.33
CA LYS A 21 -10.62 19.68 -9.65
C LYS A 21 -11.82 18.73 -9.65
N ASN A 22 -12.16 18.09 -8.54
CA ASN A 22 -13.19 17.06 -8.43
C ASN A 22 -13.03 15.87 -9.38
N ILE A 23 -11.79 15.50 -9.72
CA ILE A 23 -11.45 14.39 -10.64
C ILE A 23 -10.74 13.24 -9.92
N ALA A 24 -10.71 13.23 -8.59
CA ALA A 24 -9.93 12.30 -7.79
C ALA A 24 -10.32 10.82 -8.03
N ASP A 25 -11.60 10.53 -8.28
CA ASP A 25 -12.08 9.17 -8.60
C ASP A 25 -11.50 8.67 -9.94
N GLN A 26 -11.50 9.54 -10.95
CA GLN A 26 -10.96 9.20 -12.27
C GLN A 26 -9.44 8.98 -12.22
N VAL A 27 -8.74 9.86 -11.51
CA VAL A 27 -7.29 9.73 -11.30
C VAL A 27 -6.95 8.47 -10.49
N GLU A 28 -7.77 8.12 -9.48
CA GLU A 28 -7.59 6.85 -8.73
C GLU A 28 -7.72 5.64 -9.66
N TYR A 29 -8.75 5.62 -10.51
CA TYR A 29 -8.96 4.55 -11.48
C TYR A 29 -7.77 4.40 -12.43
N ASP A 30 -7.30 5.51 -13.00
CA ASP A 30 -6.13 5.53 -13.87
C ASP A 30 -4.88 5.00 -13.16
N PHE A 31 -4.61 5.44 -11.93
CA PHE A 31 -3.45 4.98 -11.17
C PHE A 31 -3.55 3.51 -10.75
N ARG A 32 -4.75 2.97 -10.54
CA ARG A 32 -4.94 1.52 -10.34
C ARG A 32 -4.54 0.74 -11.58
N ASN A 33 -4.98 1.18 -12.76
CA ASN A 33 -4.64 0.56 -14.03
C ASN A 33 -3.13 0.66 -14.32
N ILE A 34 -2.52 1.83 -14.15
CA ILE A 34 -1.09 2.05 -14.33
C ILE A 34 -0.29 1.13 -13.39
N LYS A 35 -0.64 1.11 -12.11
CA LYS A 35 0.03 0.27 -11.12
C LYS A 35 -0.08 -1.22 -11.46
N SER A 36 -1.27 -1.72 -11.80
CA SER A 36 -1.48 -3.13 -12.15
C SER A 36 -0.67 -3.53 -13.37
N THR A 37 -0.65 -2.69 -14.42
CA THR A 37 0.12 -2.95 -15.63
C THR A 37 1.63 -2.96 -15.37
N ILE A 38 2.15 -2.02 -14.57
CA ILE A 38 3.58 -2.00 -14.20
C ILE A 38 3.94 -3.24 -13.37
N SER A 39 3.05 -3.69 -12.47
CA SER A 39 3.29 -4.88 -11.64
C SER A 39 3.26 -6.18 -12.45
N MET A 40 2.45 -6.25 -13.52
CA MET A 40 2.33 -7.42 -14.40
C MET A 40 3.44 -7.51 -15.45
N SER A 41 3.99 -6.37 -15.92
CA SER A 41 5.02 -6.33 -16.96
C SER A 41 6.38 -5.95 -16.38
N LYS A 42 7.28 -6.94 -16.33
CA LYS A 42 8.69 -6.72 -15.95
C LYS A 42 9.41 -5.81 -16.95
N GLU A 43 9.04 -5.90 -18.23
CA GLU A 43 9.59 -5.08 -19.33
C GLU A 43 9.25 -3.61 -19.11
N LEU A 44 7.98 -3.28 -18.84
CA LEU A 44 7.54 -1.91 -18.57
C LEU A 44 8.25 -1.35 -17.34
N LYS A 45 8.37 -2.14 -16.28
CA LYS A 45 9.10 -1.75 -15.07
C LYS A 45 10.55 -1.45 -15.35
N SER A 46 11.26 -2.33 -16.09
CA SER A 46 12.65 -2.13 -16.50
C SER A 46 12.81 -0.92 -17.42
N PHE A 47 11.88 -0.70 -18.35
CA PHE A 47 11.84 0.46 -19.23
C PHE A 47 11.74 1.77 -18.45
N LEU A 48 10.86 1.84 -17.45
CA LEU A 48 10.69 3.04 -16.60
C LEU A 48 11.92 3.35 -15.75
N ILE A 49 12.58 2.32 -15.22
CA ILE A 49 13.76 2.46 -14.35
C ILE A 49 15.03 2.79 -15.15
N ASN A 50 15.11 2.41 -16.43
CA ASN A 50 16.32 2.58 -17.25
C ASN A 50 16.77 4.07 -17.29
N PRO A 51 17.97 4.41 -16.78
CA PRO A 51 18.41 5.81 -16.73
C PRO A 51 18.86 6.36 -18.08
N ILE A 52 19.14 5.51 -19.06
CA ILE A 52 19.67 5.91 -20.39
C ILE A 52 18.54 6.52 -21.23
N LEU A 53 17.31 6.06 -21.06
CA LEU A 53 16.19 6.52 -21.86
C LEU A 53 15.69 7.90 -21.46
N PRO A 54 15.53 8.84 -22.40
CA PRO A 54 14.98 10.16 -22.14
C PRO A 54 13.57 10.09 -21.55
N SER A 55 13.27 10.91 -20.54
CA SER A 55 11.95 10.93 -19.89
C SER A 55 10.80 11.22 -20.86
N LYS A 56 11.06 12.01 -21.92
CA LYS A 56 10.07 12.29 -22.96
C LYS A 56 9.64 11.03 -23.73
N ILE A 57 10.57 10.11 -24.00
CA ILE A 57 10.27 8.84 -24.68
C ILE A 57 9.44 7.95 -23.76
N LYS A 58 9.80 7.87 -22.49
CA LYS A 58 9.02 7.12 -21.49
C LYS A 58 7.61 7.65 -21.33
N LEU A 59 7.45 8.98 -21.29
CA LEU A 59 6.13 9.61 -21.21
C LEU A 59 5.28 9.31 -22.45
N LYS A 60 5.87 9.39 -23.65
CA LYS A 60 5.18 9.06 -24.89
C LYS A 60 4.66 7.63 -24.90
N ALA A 61 5.52 6.68 -24.54
CA ALA A 61 5.15 5.27 -24.41
C ALA A 61 4.03 5.05 -23.39
N LEU A 62 4.06 5.71 -22.22
CA LEU A 62 2.99 5.62 -21.24
C LEU A 62 1.65 6.14 -21.79
N ILE A 63 1.64 7.24 -22.53
CA ILE A 63 0.41 7.79 -23.13
C ILE A 63 -0.13 6.85 -24.21
N GLU A 64 0.74 6.19 -24.97
CA GLU A 64 0.34 5.20 -25.99
C GLU A 64 -0.22 3.91 -25.36
N ILE A 65 0.37 3.45 -24.25
CA ILE A 65 -0.13 2.28 -23.50
C ILE A 65 -1.48 2.57 -22.84
N PHE A 66 -1.70 3.81 -22.38
CA PHE A 66 -2.91 4.23 -21.69
C PHE A 66 -3.63 5.38 -22.42
N PRO A 67 -4.26 5.14 -23.57
CA PRO A 67 -4.84 6.21 -24.40
C PRO A 67 -6.04 6.92 -23.75
N SER A 68 -6.76 6.23 -22.87
CA SER A 68 -8.00 6.72 -22.23
C SER A 68 -7.81 7.35 -20.85
N ILE A 69 -6.56 7.68 -20.43
CA ILE A 69 -6.33 8.35 -19.14
C ILE A 69 -6.85 9.78 -19.13
N ASN A 70 -7.34 10.20 -17.97
CA ASN A 70 -7.83 11.55 -17.72
C ASN A 70 -6.73 12.61 -17.93
N GLU A 71 -7.11 13.83 -18.35
CA GLU A 71 -6.17 14.94 -18.53
C GLU A 71 -5.43 15.32 -17.23
N GLY A 72 -6.10 15.16 -16.08
CA GLY A 72 -5.47 15.35 -14.78
C GLY A 72 -4.32 14.35 -14.56
N THR A 73 -4.53 13.08 -14.91
CA THR A 73 -3.49 12.04 -14.84
C THR A 73 -2.36 12.32 -15.82
N LYS A 74 -2.65 12.77 -17.06
CA LYS A 74 -1.63 13.19 -18.03
C LYS A 74 -0.76 14.32 -17.47
N SER A 75 -1.37 15.32 -16.86
CA SER A 75 -0.65 16.45 -16.25
C SER A 75 0.29 16.00 -15.12
N ILE A 76 -0.14 15.02 -14.31
CA ILE A 76 0.68 14.45 -13.25
C ILE A 76 1.85 13.66 -13.84
N LEU A 77 1.62 12.83 -14.87
CA LEU A 77 2.67 12.10 -15.56
C LEU A 77 3.70 13.04 -16.21
N ASP A 78 3.24 14.14 -16.82
CA ASP A 78 4.12 15.16 -17.39
C ASP A 78 4.99 15.83 -16.31
N LEU A 79 4.40 16.19 -15.17
CA LEU A 79 5.14 16.74 -14.03
C LEU A 79 6.24 15.79 -13.52
N ILE A 80 5.93 14.49 -13.36
CA ILE A 80 6.89 13.48 -12.92
C ILE A 80 7.98 13.28 -13.98
N SER A 81 7.61 13.29 -15.27
CA SER A 81 8.51 13.18 -16.41
C SER A 81 9.49 14.37 -16.50
N LYS A 82 9.00 15.61 -16.35
CA LYS A 82 9.83 16.83 -16.32
C LYS A 82 10.89 16.78 -15.22
N ASN A 83 10.53 16.20 -14.10
CA ASN A 83 11.45 16.01 -12.98
C ASN A 83 12.35 14.75 -13.11
N ARG A 84 12.27 14.00 -14.23
CA ARG A 84 13.02 12.76 -14.50
C ARG A 84 12.83 11.69 -13.42
N ARG A 85 11.60 11.54 -12.89
CA ARG A 85 11.25 10.65 -11.77
C ARG A 85 10.18 9.61 -12.12
N LEU A 86 10.10 9.23 -13.41
CA LEU A 86 9.19 8.18 -13.86
C LEU A 86 9.51 6.79 -13.26
N ASP A 87 10.73 6.59 -12.78
CA ASP A 87 11.15 5.44 -11.97
C ASP A 87 10.32 5.27 -10.68
N LEU A 88 9.76 6.35 -10.14
CA LEU A 88 8.95 6.35 -8.93
C LEU A 88 7.44 6.18 -9.19
N LEU A 89 7.01 6.06 -10.45
CA LEU A 89 5.60 6.10 -10.83
C LEU A 89 4.77 5.03 -10.10
N GLU A 90 5.27 3.81 -10.00
CA GLU A 90 4.60 2.71 -9.27
C GLU A 90 4.33 3.10 -7.80
N MET A 91 5.34 3.68 -7.14
CA MET A 91 5.22 4.13 -5.74
C MET A 91 4.31 5.36 -5.59
N VAL A 92 4.35 6.28 -6.55
CA VAL A 92 3.44 7.46 -6.57
C VAL A 92 2.01 7.00 -6.70
N ALA A 93 1.71 6.09 -7.63
CA ALA A 93 0.38 5.52 -7.82
C ALA A 93 -0.11 4.80 -6.56
N GLN A 94 0.73 3.96 -5.94
CA GLN A 94 0.41 3.28 -4.69
C GLN A 94 0.07 4.25 -3.56
N ASN A 95 0.90 5.27 -3.35
CA ASN A 95 0.71 6.26 -2.29
C ASN A 95 -0.52 7.14 -2.55
N PHE A 96 -0.80 7.49 -3.82
CA PHE A 96 -2.01 8.23 -4.20
C PHE A 96 -3.26 7.44 -3.83
N ILE A 97 -3.35 6.18 -4.26
CA ILE A 97 -4.49 5.30 -3.99
C ILE A 97 -4.72 5.18 -2.47
N SER A 98 -3.65 4.89 -1.69
CA SER A 98 -3.76 4.76 -0.23
C SER A 98 -4.20 6.05 0.44
N SER A 99 -3.68 7.20 0.00
CA SER A 99 -4.04 8.50 0.56
C SER A 99 -5.48 8.89 0.20
N TYR A 100 -5.91 8.60 -1.03
CA TYR A 100 -7.27 8.89 -1.46
C TYR A 100 -8.31 8.00 -0.75
N GLN A 101 -7.99 6.73 -0.53
CA GLN A 101 -8.85 5.86 0.28
C GLN A 101 -9.03 6.40 1.71
N LYS A 102 -7.96 6.90 2.34
CA LYS A 102 -8.04 7.58 3.64
C LYS A 102 -8.98 8.80 3.61
N VAL A 103 -8.91 9.61 2.55
CA VAL A 103 -9.82 10.77 2.38
C VAL A 103 -11.27 10.32 2.22
N LYS A 104 -11.52 9.20 1.54
CA LYS A 104 -12.86 8.57 1.44
C LYS A 104 -13.35 7.91 2.74
N GLY A 105 -12.59 7.98 3.82
CA GLY A 105 -12.91 7.30 5.05
C GLY A 105 -12.79 5.78 4.98
N LYS A 106 -12.01 5.25 4.03
CA LYS A 106 -11.73 3.82 3.88
C LYS A 106 -10.28 3.51 4.22
N ILE A 107 -10.06 2.43 4.95
CA ILE A 107 -8.72 1.96 5.28
C ILE A 107 -8.63 0.46 4.99
N THR A 108 -7.52 0.03 4.40
CA THR A 108 -7.25 -1.39 4.23
C THR A 108 -6.48 -1.88 5.45
N ALA A 109 -7.06 -2.83 6.17
CA ALA A 109 -6.38 -3.57 7.22
C ALA A 109 -5.79 -4.86 6.64
N THR A 110 -4.49 -5.09 6.86
CA THR A 110 -3.83 -6.32 6.43
C THR A 110 -3.79 -7.31 7.58
N VAL A 111 -4.32 -8.51 7.35
CA VAL A 111 -4.28 -9.62 8.29
C VAL A 111 -3.33 -10.67 7.75
N ILE A 112 -2.25 -10.92 8.49
CA ILE A 112 -1.30 -12.00 8.19
C ILE A 112 -1.72 -13.21 9.03
N SER A 113 -1.94 -14.36 8.40
CA SER A 113 -2.36 -15.61 9.04
C SER A 113 -1.61 -16.80 8.47
N ALA A 114 -1.44 -17.87 9.25
CA ALA A 114 -0.77 -19.09 8.79
C ALA A 114 -1.58 -19.84 7.73
N ILE A 115 -2.90 -19.74 7.80
CA ILE A 115 -3.88 -20.37 6.88
C ILE A 115 -4.93 -19.35 6.48
N PRO A 116 -5.69 -19.57 5.39
CA PRO A 116 -6.79 -18.70 5.02
C PRO A 116 -7.79 -18.52 6.18
N LEU A 117 -8.23 -17.28 6.39
CA LEU A 117 -9.18 -16.96 7.44
C LEU A 117 -10.56 -17.58 7.12
N ASN A 118 -11.15 -18.26 8.08
CA ASN A 118 -12.55 -18.63 8.02
C ASN A 118 -13.46 -17.41 8.28
N ASP A 119 -14.75 -17.50 7.92
CA ASP A 119 -15.67 -16.36 8.02
C ASP A 119 -15.86 -15.87 9.46
N ASN A 120 -15.84 -16.76 10.45
CA ASN A 120 -15.96 -16.40 11.87
C ASN A 120 -14.77 -15.56 12.32
N LEU A 121 -13.56 -16.00 12.03
CA LEU A 121 -12.31 -15.29 12.39
C LEU A 121 -12.19 -13.97 11.62
N LYS A 122 -12.63 -13.94 10.36
CA LYS A 122 -12.68 -12.72 9.54
C LYS A 122 -13.60 -11.66 10.16
N ASN A 123 -14.76 -12.07 10.65
CA ASN A 123 -15.70 -11.18 11.32
C ASN A 123 -15.14 -10.66 12.67
N GLU A 124 -14.51 -11.53 13.45
CA GLU A 124 -13.87 -11.15 14.72
C GLU A 124 -12.75 -10.12 14.49
N VAL A 125 -11.87 -10.38 13.51
CA VAL A 125 -10.77 -9.47 13.16
C VAL A 125 -11.31 -8.15 12.62
N LEU A 126 -12.39 -8.19 11.81
CA LEU A 126 -13.04 -6.98 11.31
C LEU A 126 -13.62 -6.12 12.44
N GLN A 127 -14.25 -6.74 13.43
CA GLN A 127 -14.75 -6.05 14.62
C GLN A 127 -13.60 -5.38 15.41
N LYS A 128 -12.51 -6.12 15.65
CA LYS A 128 -11.32 -5.56 16.31
C LYS A 128 -10.72 -4.40 15.52
N ALA A 129 -10.63 -4.52 14.20
CA ALA A 129 -10.14 -3.46 13.35
C ALA A 129 -11.04 -2.22 13.37
N LYS A 130 -12.38 -2.39 13.37
CA LYS A 130 -13.34 -1.29 13.48
C LYS A 130 -13.25 -0.56 14.82
N ASN A 131 -12.95 -1.27 15.90
CA ASN A 131 -12.80 -0.63 17.23
C ASN A 131 -11.52 0.20 17.34
N MET A 132 -10.57 0.05 16.42
CA MET A 132 -9.30 0.79 16.40
C MET A 132 -9.34 2.04 15.54
N THR A 133 -10.38 2.21 14.70
CA THR A 133 -10.45 3.32 13.76
C THR A 133 -11.90 3.67 13.44
N ASP A 134 -12.18 4.95 13.23
CA ASP A 134 -13.48 5.45 12.77
C ASP A 134 -13.70 5.25 11.26
N PHE A 135 -12.71 4.72 10.56
CA PHE A 135 -12.78 4.48 9.12
C PHE A 135 -13.48 3.17 8.78
N GLN A 136 -14.07 3.10 7.58
CA GLN A 136 -14.52 1.83 7.01
C GLN A 136 -13.31 0.93 6.75
N VAL A 137 -13.28 -0.23 7.39
CA VAL A 137 -12.17 -1.18 7.28
C VAL A 137 -12.48 -2.24 6.23
N GLU A 138 -11.60 -2.37 5.25
CA GLU A 138 -11.56 -3.45 4.28
C GLU A 138 -10.41 -4.40 4.63
N LEU A 139 -10.70 -5.71 4.82
CA LEU A 139 -9.69 -6.70 5.20
C LEU A 139 -9.01 -7.28 3.96
N LYS A 140 -7.67 -7.25 3.97
CA LYS A 140 -6.83 -8.00 3.05
C LYS A 140 -6.11 -9.10 3.82
N ASN A 141 -6.32 -10.38 3.45
CA ASN A 141 -5.60 -11.48 4.05
C ASN A 141 -4.31 -11.77 3.26
N GLU A 142 -3.20 -11.90 3.99
CA GLU A 142 -1.91 -12.39 3.50
C GLU A 142 -1.54 -13.65 4.28
N ILE A 143 -1.10 -14.70 3.56
CA ILE A 143 -0.77 -15.99 4.18
C ILE A 143 0.74 -16.05 4.39
N ASP A 144 1.15 -16.21 5.66
CA ASP A 144 2.53 -16.44 6.05
C ASP A 144 2.61 -17.62 7.05
N PRO A 145 3.03 -18.80 6.59
CA PRO A 145 3.14 -19.98 7.46
C PRO A 145 4.15 -19.82 8.61
N SER A 146 5.05 -18.84 8.54
CA SER A 146 6.11 -18.66 9.55
C SER A 146 5.59 -18.24 10.93
N ILE A 147 4.35 -17.73 11.03
CA ILE A 147 3.73 -17.35 12.30
C ILE A 147 3.20 -18.57 13.11
N ILE A 148 3.26 -19.79 12.53
CA ILE A 148 2.82 -21.06 13.11
C ILE A 148 1.28 -21.13 13.26
N GLY A 149 0.65 -20.05 13.75
CA GLY A 149 -0.79 -19.93 13.96
C GLY A 149 -1.18 -18.58 14.56
N GLY A 150 -2.49 -18.36 14.72
CA GLY A 150 -3.02 -17.05 15.07
C GLY A 150 -3.01 -16.08 13.90
N TYR A 151 -2.93 -14.78 14.20
CA TYR A 151 -2.88 -13.73 13.17
C TYR A 151 -2.13 -12.49 13.66
N ILE A 152 -1.61 -11.72 12.69
CA ILE A 152 -1.09 -10.37 12.89
C ILE A 152 -2.00 -9.40 12.14
N LEU A 153 -2.60 -8.44 12.86
CA LEU A 153 -3.49 -7.44 12.29
C LEU A 153 -2.77 -6.10 12.21
N ASN A 154 -2.64 -5.56 11.01
CA ASN A 154 -2.11 -4.22 10.74
C ASN A 154 -3.23 -3.30 10.27
N VAL A 155 -3.52 -2.25 11.04
CA VAL A 155 -4.53 -1.22 10.73
C VAL A 155 -3.86 0.14 10.80
N ALA A 156 -3.71 0.84 9.68
CA ALA A 156 -2.96 2.08 9.60
C ALA A 156 -1.56 1.96 10.20
N ASP A 157 -1.33 2.69 11.30
CA ASP A 157 -0.07 2.73 12.04
C ASP A 157 -0.06 1.79 13.27
N TYR A 158 -1.15 1.04 13.50
CA TYR A 158 -1.30 0.11 14.60
C TYR A 158 -1.10 -1.33 14.14
N GLN A 159 -0.39 -2.10 14.96
CA GLN A 159 -0.21 -3.54 14.78
C GLN A 159 -0.63 -4.28 16.03
N ILE A 160 -1.49 -5.29 15.88
CA ILE A 160 -1.82 -6.27 16.89
C ILE A 160 -1.22 -7.60 16.46
N ASP A 161 -0.29 -8.11 17.25
CA ASP A 161 0.30 -9.42 17.04
C ASP A 161 -0.33 -10.43 18.02
N ALA A 162 -1.27 -11.23 17.52
CA ALA A 162 -1.93 -12.34 18.18
C ALA A 162 -1.42 -13.70 17.66
N SER A 163 -0.19 -13.74 17.12
CA SER A 163 0.44 -14.99 16.67
C SER A 163 0.85 -15.88 17.83
N ILE A 164 0.78 -17.20 17.61
CA ILE A 164 1.26 -18.20 18.59
C ILE A 164 2.75 -18.01 18.84
N LYS A 165 3.52 -17.65 17.82
CA LYS A 165 4.95 -17.37 17.97
C LYS A 165 5.21 -16.28 19.01
N ASN A 166 4.52 -15.15 18.92
CA ASN A 166 4.68 -14.03 19.85
C ASN A 166 4.22 -14.42 21.29
N GLN A 167 3.14 -15.22 21.39
CA GLN A 167 2.67 -15.70 22.70
C GLN A 167 3.70 -16.61 23.37
N LEU A 168 4.32 -17.52 22.63
CA LEU A 168 5.40 -18.40 23.13
C LEU A 168 6.65 -17.60 23.54
N GLU A 169 7.04 -16.60 22.76
CA GLU A 169 8.17 -15.73 23.09
C GLU A 169 7.92 -14.93 24.38
N LYS A 170 6.70 -14.41 24.57
CA LYS A 170 6.31 -13.73 25.82
C LYS A 170 6.37 -14.66 27.02
N LEU A 171 5.78 -15.86 26.92
CA LEU A 171 5.82 -16.86 27.99
C LEU A 171 7.26 -17.28 28.34
N SER A 172 8.10 -17.51 27.32
CA SER A 172 9.52 -17.82 27.56
C SER A 172 10.22 -16.69 28.31
N THR A 173 9.96 -15.43 27.94
CA THR A 173 10.56 -14.27 28.59
C THR A 173 10.08 -14.11 30.04
N GLU A 174 8.80 -14.35 30.31
CA GLU A 174 8.23 -14.33 31.68
C GLU A 174 8.82 -15.43 32.57
N LEU A 175 8.94 -16.66 32.07
CA LEU A 175 9.55 -17.77 32.78
C LEU A 175 11.02 -17.50 33.13
N ILE A 176 11.79 -16.92 32.23
CA ILE A 176 13.19 -16.54 32.47
C ILE A 176 13.28 -15.48 33.59
N LYS A 177 12.42 -14.43 33.51
CA LYS A 177 12.38 -13.38 34.54
C LYS A 177 12.01 -13.94 35.92
N THR A 178 11.03 -14.83 35.98
CA THR A 178 10.61 -15.45 37.25
C THR A 178 11.70 -16.32 37.87
N ASN A 179 12.45 -17.07 37.02
CA ASN A 179 13.59 -17.87 37.53
C ASN A 179 14.78 -17.04 38.01
N ILE A 180 14.95 -15.82 37.51
CA ILE A 180 16.02 -14.91 37.98
C ILE A 180 15.65 -14.28 39.35
N LEU A 181 14.36 -14.08 39.63
CA LEU A 181 13.87 -13.49 40.87
C LEU A 181 13.81 -14.51 42.05
N LEU A 182 13.95 -15.81 41.75
CA LEU A 182 13.93 -16.89 42.76
C LEU A 182 15.34 -17.37 43.16
N LYS A 183 16.39 -16.71 42.72
CA LYS A 183 17.79 -16.88 43.15
C LYS A 183 18.26 -15.65 43.92
#